data_ca9fe4e137402cb5c2277b3a50241c09
#
_entry.id   ca9fe4e137402cb5c2277b3a50241c09
#
_cell.length_a   1.000
_cell.length_b   1.000
_cell.length_c   1.000
_cell.angle_alpha   90.00
_cell.angle_beta   90.00
_cell.angle_gamma   90.00
#
_symmetry.space_group_name_H-M   'P 1'
#
loop_
_entity.id
_entity.type
_entity.pdbx_description
1 polymer ?
#
loop_
_entity_poly.entity_id
_entity_poly.type
_entity_poly.pdbx_seq_one_letter_code
_entity_poly.pdbx_strand_id
1 'polypeptide(L)'
;MNKLKDKVAIVTGASKGIGASIATYFAAEGAKVVVNYASSKEGADKVVKTITDNGGIAIAVQGDVSNESDVSRLFEETRSAFGTLDILVNNTGIFEYAPIEDATADSFHQQFNINVLGSLLAIQESLKLFGDKGRNIINISSGASKTPVPTGSIYSASKAALDAITISLSKEFSGRNVRINSLLPGAIETEGTHSNGFIGSDFQAKVVANTPLGRTGQPEDVAKVAVFLASDDSGWITGEKISVSGGIFGL
;
A
#
# COMPACT_ATOMS: atom_id res chain seq x y z
N MET A 1 -21.12 -1.83 -9.61
CA MET A 1 -20.15 -2.68 -8.92
C MET A 1 -19.50 -3.55 -9.96
N ASN A 2 -18.34 -4.08 -9.72
CA ASN A 2 -17.41 -4.71 -10.69
C ASN A 2 -16.49 -3.71 -11.42
N LYS A 3 -16.04 -2.67 -10.73
CA LYS A 3 -15.11 -1.68 -11.28
C LYS A 3 -13.76 -2.26 -11.68
N LEU A 4 -13.38 -3.40 -11.11
CA LEU A 4 -12.11 -4.11 -11.35
C LEU A 4 -12.32 -5.50 -11.97
N LYS A 5 -13.46 -5.68 -12.66
CA LYS A 5 -13.81 -6.97 -13.26
C LYS A 5 -12.68 -7.48 -14.16
N ASP A 6 -12.30 -8.74 -13.92
CA ASP A 6 -11.27 -9.48 -14.66
C ASP A 6 -9.84 -8.89 -14.55
N LYS A 7 -9.62 -7.84 -13.75
CA LYS A 7 -8.29 -7.30 -13.46
C LYS A 7 -7.51 -8.23 -12.53
N VAL A 8 -6.20 -8.26 -12.70
CA VAL A 8 -5.27 -8.97 -11.80
C VAL A 8 -4.52 -7.94 -10.95
N ALA A 9 -4.56 -8.11 -9.64
CA ALA A 9 -3.93 -7.20 -8.70
C ALA A 9 -2.96 -7.91 -7.76
N ILE A 10 -1.78 -7.34 -7.55
CA ILE A 10 -0.87 -7.70 -6.45
C ILE A 10 -1.04 -6.63 -5.35
N VAL A 11 -1.25 -7.08 -4.11
CA VAL A 11 -1.21 -6.20 -2.92
C VAL A 11 -0.12 -6.70 -2.00
N THR A 12 0.96 -5.91 -1.83
CA THR A 12 2.06 -6.30 -0.96
C THR A 12 1.71 -6.05 0.51
N GLY A 13 2.20 -6.93 1.42
CA GLY A 13 1.91 -6.83 2.85
C GLY A 13 0.42 -6.91 3.18
N ALA A 14 -0.32 -7.76 2.45
CA ALA A 14 -1.78 -7.82 2.51
C ALA A 14 -2.34 -8.84 3.52
N SER A 15 -1.52 -9.33 4.45
CA SER A 15 -1.96 -10.30 5.48
C SER A 15 -2.79 -9.66 6.61
N LYS A 16 -2.80 -8.32 6.73
CA LYS A 16 -3.54 -7.57 7.76
C LYS A 16 -3.71 -6.09 7.38
N GLY A 17 -4.48 -5.35 8.18
CA GLY A 17 -4.61 -3.89 8.11
C GLY A 17 -5.08 -3.36 6.77
N ILE A 18 -4.47 -2.27 6.32
CA ILE A 18 -4.82 -1.58 5.08
C ILE A 18 -4.70 -2.50 3.87
N GLY A 19 -3.61 -3.28 3.77
CA GLY A 19 -3.40 -4.19 2.65
C GLY A 19 -4.45 -5.29 2.55
N ALA A 20 -4.85 -5.89 3.67
CA ALA A 20 -5.91 -6.89 3.73
C ALA A 20 -7.27 -6.30 3.29
N SER A 21 -7.57 -5.09 3.75
CA SER A 21 -8.78 -4.37 3.34
C SER A 21 -8.77 -4.07 1.84
N ILE A 22 -7.67 -3.54 1.29
CA ILE A 22 -7.53 -3.29 -0.15
C ILE A 22 -7.73 -4.59 -0.95
N ALA A 23 -7.07 -5.69 -0.56
CA ALA A 23 -7.22 -6.99 -1.22
C ALA A 23 -8.67 -7.47 -1.26
N THR A 24 -9.37 -7.36 -0.12
CA THR A 24 -10.78 -7.77 0.00
C THR A 24 -11.70 -6.90 -0.86
N TYR A 25 -11.52 -5.57 -0.84
CA TYR A 25 -12.32 -4.64 -1.64
C TYR A 25 -12.05 -4.80 -3.15
N PHE A 26 -10.81 -5.05 -3.56
CA PHE A 26 -10.48 -5.32 -4.95
C PHE A 26 -11.16 -6.59 -5.46
N ALA A 27 -11.14 -7.65 -4.66
CA ALA A 27 -11.83 -8.90 -5.00
C ALA A 27 -13.36 -8.71 -5.06
N ALA A 28 -13.95 -7.94 -4.15
CA ALA A 28 -15.37 -7.60 -4.17
C ALA A 28 -15.79 -6.79 -5.41
N GLU A 29 -14.85 -6.06 -6.01
CA GLU A 29 -15.03 -5.34 -7.28
C GLU A 29 -14.64 -6.17 -8.52
N GLY A 30 -14.38 -7.48 -8.34
CA GLY A 30 -14.20 -8.45 -9.41
C GLY A 30 -12.74 -8.69 -9.84
N ALA A 31 -11.77 -8.18 -9.10
CA ALA A 31 -10.35 -8.47 -9.36
C ALA A 31 -9.96 -9.87 -8.86
N LYS A 32 -8.98 -10.48 -9.55
CA LYS A 32 -8.21 -11.62 -9.04
C LYS A 32 -7.03 -11.05 -8.25
N VAL A 33 -6.87 -11.48 -7.00
CA VAL A 33 -5.94 -10.82 -6.08
C VAL A 33 -4.83 -11.75 -5.62
N VAL A 34 -3.59 -11.27 -5.70
CA VAL A 34 -2.44 -11.87 -5.04
C VAL A 34 -2.23 -11.16 -3.71
N VAL A 35 -2.43 -11.90 -2.63
CA VAL A 35 -2.22 -11.47 -1.25
C VAL A 35 -0.77 -11.79 -0.88
N ASN A 36 0.14 -10.82 -1.03
CA ASN A 36 1.53 -11.03 -0.63
C ASN A 36 1.70 -10.83 0.87
N TYR A 37 2.57 -11.64 1.46
CA TYR A 37 2.99 -11.57 2.86
C TYR A 37 4.46 -11.97 3.03
N ALA A 38 5.14 -11.41 4.03
CA ALA A 38 6.51 -11.82 4.36
C ALA A 38 6.52 -12.99 5.37
N SER A 39 5.88 -12.82 6.54
CA SER A 39 5.94 -13.77 7.66
C SER A 39 4.58 -14.29 8.13
N SER A 40 3.51 -13.53 7.99
CA SER A 40 2.19 -13.90 8.52
C SER A 40 1.38 -14.73 7.51
N LYS A 41 1.73 -16.02 7.38
CA LYS A 41 0.99 -16.95 6.52
C LYS A 41 -0.47 -17.09 6.95
N GLU A 42 -0.72 -17.28 8.23
CA GLU A 42 -2.09 -17.41 8.77
C GLU A 42 -2.96 -16.20 8.45
N GLY A 43 -2.40 -14.97 8.59
CA GLY A 43 -3.11 -13.75 8.22
C GLY A 43 -3.45 -13.70 6.73
N ALA A 44 -2.50 -14.08 5.86
CA ALA A 44 -2.73 -14.12 4.42
C ALA A 44 -3.77 -15.18 4.03
N ASP A 45 -3.70 -16.38 4.61
CA ASP A 45 -4.67 -17.46 4.38
C ASP A 45 -6.09 -17.03 4.81
N LYS A 46 -6.21 -16.29 5.94
CA LYS A 46 -7.48 -15.74 6.40
C LYS A 46 -8.06 -14.72 5.40
N VAL A 47 -7.22 -13.86 4.84
CA VAL A 47 -7.66 -12.90 3.81
C VAL A 47 -8.12 -13.62 2.55
N VAL A 48 -7.34 -14.58 2.06
CA VAL A 48 -7.71 -15.41 0.90
C VAL A 48 -9.03 -16.14 1.15
N LYS A 49 -9.17 -16.76 2.33
CA LYS A 49 -10.43 -17.43 2.71
C LYS A 49 -11.61 -16.46 2.71
N THR A 50 -11.45 -15.28 3.30
CA THR A 50 -12.51 -14.26 3.29
C THR A 50 -12.92 -13.89 1.87
N ILE A 51 -11.96 -13.71 0.97
CA ILE A 51 -12.23 -13.40 -0.43
C ILE A 51 -12.95 -14.54 -1.13
N THR A 52 -12.50 -15.78 -0.96
CA THR A 52 -13.08 -16.95 -1.64
C THR A 52 -14.44 -17.33 -1.09
N ASP A 53 -14.68 -17.22 0.20
CA ASP A 53 -16.00 -17.43 0.82
C ASP A 53 -17.06 -16.44 0.28
N ASN A 54 -16.63 -15.26 -0.16
CA ASN A 54 -17.49 -14.25 -0.80
C ASN A 54 -17.51 -14.36 -2.34
N GLY A 55 -17.03 -15.46 -2.92
CA GLY A 55 -17.06 -15.73 -4.35
C GLY A 55 -15.98 -15.03 -5.18
N GLY A 56 -15.01 -14.38 -4.54
CA GLY A 56 -13.85 -13.77 -5.20
C GLY A 56 -12.74 -14.79 -5.49
N ILE A 57 -11.69 -14.33 -6.17
CA ILE A 57 -10.53 -15.15 -6.54
C ILE A 57 -9.28 -14.53 -5.91
N ALA A 58 -8.58 -15.28 -5.08
CA ALA A 58 -7.31 -14.85 -4.50
C ALA A 58 -6.35 -16.01 -4.26
N ILE A 59 -5.06 -15.73 -4.25
CA ILE A 59 -3.97 -16.61 -3.81
C ILE A 59 -3.08 -15.88 -2.82
N ALA A 60 -2.48 -16.61 -1.90
CA ALA A 60 -1.46 -16.10 -0.99
C ALA A 60 -0.07 -16.45 -1.53
N VAL A 61 0.81 -15.46 -1.64
CA VAL A 61 2.20 -15.65 -2.08
C VAL A 61 3.16 -15.04 -1.06
N GLN A 62 4.08 -15.88 -0.55
CA GLN A 62 5.10 -15.43 0.38
C GLN A 62 6.22 -14.70 -0.36
N GLY A 63 6.71 -13.60 0.21
CA GLY A 63 7.90 -12.90 -0.29
C GLY A 63 8.17 -11.64 0.51
N ASP A 64 9.43 -11.44 0.87
CA ASP A 64 9.92 -10.19 1.44
C ASP A 64 10.21 -9.21 0.31
N VAL A 65 9.52 -8.07 0.29
CA VAL A 65 9.68 -7.05 -0.76
C VAL A 65 11.08 -6.43 -0.79
N SER A 66 11.83 -6.50 0.30
CA SER A 66 13.22 -6.00 0.35
C SER A 66 14.24 -6.96 -0.27
N ASN A 67 13.80 -8.15 -0.69
CA ASN A 67 14.63 -9.19 -1.31
C ASN A 67 14.27 -9.36 -2.79
N GLU A 68 15.22 -9.10 -3.69
CA GLU A 68 15.03 -9.16 -5.14
C GLU A 68 14.52 -10.53 -5.63
N SER A 69 15.06 -11.63 -5.07
CA SER A 69 14.65 -12.99 -5.49
C SER A 69 13.22 -13.31 -5.06
N ASP A 70 12.80 -12.83 -3.88
CA ASP A 70 11.43 -13.00 -3.41
C ASP A 70 10.44 -12.17 -4.23
N VAL A 71 10.83 -10.95 -4.60
CA VAL A 71 10.01 -10.10 -5.48
C VAL A 71 9.89 -10.76 -6.85
N SER A 72 10.98 -11.21 -7.47
CA SER A 72 10.94 -11.89 -8.77
C SER A 72 10.00 -13.12 -8.71
N ARG A 73 10.13 -13.96 -7.68
CA ARG A 73 9.26 -15.13 -7.47
C ARG A 73 7.79 -14.73 -7.30
N LEU A 74 7.47 -13.66 -6.56
CA LEU A 74 6.10 -13.15 -6.42
C LEU A 74 5.45 -12.88 -7.77
N PHE A 75 6.17 -12.23 -8.68
CA PHE A 75 5.67 -11.90 -10.00
C PHE A 75 5.60 -13.13 -10.94
N GLU A 76 6.52 -14.09 -10.81
CA GLU A 76 6.46 -15.36 -11.53
C GLU A 76 5.26 -16.22 -11.09
N GLU A 77 4.99 -16.31 -9.80
CA GLU A 77 3.81 -17.01 -9.28
C GLU A 77 2.51 -16.31 -9.72
N THR A 78 2.50 -14.98 -9.75
CA THR A 78 1.37 -14.21 -10.30
C THR A 78 1.14 -14.52 -11.77
N ARG A 79 2.22 -14.55 -12.59
CA ARG A 79 2.16 -14.93 -14.01
C ARG A 79 1.62 -16.34 -14.19
N SER A 80 2.11 -17.28 -13.40
CA SER A 80 1.71 -18.69 -13.46
C SER A 80 0.23 -18.88 -13.12
N ALA A 81 -0.28 -18.13 -12.13
CA ALA A 81 -1.66 -18.24 -11.69
C ALA A 81 -2.66 -17.50 -12.60
N PHE A 82 -2.30 -16.33 -13.11
CA PHE A 82 -3.25 -15.40 -13.75
C PHE A 82 -2.82 -14.89 -15.12
N GLY A 83 -1.58 -15.14 -15.54
CA GLY A 83 -1.06 -14.82 -16.88
C GLY A 83 -0.61 -13.37 -17.07
N THR A 84 -1.16 -12.42 -16.33
CA THR A 84 -0.92 -10.98 -16.49
C THR A 84 -1.00 -10.24 -15.17
N LEU A 85 -0.68 -8.95 -15.19
CA LEU A 85 -0.91 -8.01 -14.09
C LEU A 85 -1.56 -6.74 -14.65
N ASP A 86 -2.48 -6.15 -13.90
CA ASP A 86 -3.10 -4.86 -14.20
C ASP A 86 -2.83 -3.82 -13.10
N ILE A 87 -2.76 -4.26 -11.84
CA ILE A 87 -2.70 -3.37 -10.69
C ILE A 87 -1.61 -3.85 -9.71
N LEU A 88 -0.70 -2.95 -9.36
CA LEU A 88 0.24 -3.14 -8.25
C LEU A 88 -0.10 -2.19 -7.11
N VAL A 89 -0.28 -2.71 -5.89
CA VAL A 89 -0.38 -1.91 -4.68
C VAL A 89 0.84 -2.18 -3.80
N ASN A 90 1.75 -1.22 -3.74
CA ASN A 90 2.87 -1.21 -2.80
C ASN A 90 2.37 -0.74 -1.43
N ASN A 91 1.89 -1.69 -0.63
CA ASN A 91 1.36 -1.42 0.71
C ASN A 91 2.34 -1.83 1.81
N THR A 92 3.25 -2.78 1.57
CA THR A 92 4.22 -3.17 2.59
C THR A 92 4.98 -1.94 3.11
N GLY A 93 5.04 -1.80 4.42
CA GLY A 93 5.78 -0.73 5.06
C GLY A 93 5.92 -0.98 6.56
N ILE A 94 7.02 -0.51 7.09
CA ILE A 94 7.29 -0.49 8.53
C ILE A 94 7.50 0.95 8.99
N PHE A 95 7.28 1.17 10.26
CA PHE A 95 7.56 2.42 10.92
C PHE A 95 8.22 2.15 12.28
N GLU A 96 9.21 2.95 12.57
CA GLU A 96 9.87 3.00 13.87
C GLU A 96 10.04 4.47 14.23
N TYR A 97 9.71 4.80 15.46
CA TYR A 97 9.81 6.15 16.00
C TYR A 97 10.87 6.15 17.10
N ALA A 98 11.88 6.99 16.93
CA ALA A 98 12.95 7.18 17.91
C ALA A 98 13.43 8.64 17.90
N PRO A 99 13.82 9.22 19.06
CA PRO A 99 14.58 10.47 19.08
C PRO A 99 15.80 10.39 18.17
N ILE A 100 16.26 11.51 17.64
CA ILE A 100 17.38 11.49 16.67
C ILE A 100 18.66 10.92 17.27
N GLU A 101 18.85 11.09 18.56
CA GLU A 101 20.00 10.57 19.32
C GLU A 101 20.04 9.04 19.36
N ASP A 102 18.87 8.38 19.23
CA ASP A 102 18.72 6.93 19.25
C ASP A 102 18.58 6.32 17.85
N ALA A 103 18.57 7.17 16.80
CA ALA A 103 18.47 6.70 15.42
C ALA A 103 19.74 5.94 15.02
N THR A 104 19.57 4.73 14.47
CA THR A 104 20.66 3.87 14.05
C THR A 104 20.72 3.69 12.53
N ALA A 105 21.91 3.34 12.01
CA ALA A 105 22.06 2.97 10.59
C ALA A 105 21.20 1.73 10.25
N ASP A 106 21.08 0.77 11.16
CA ASP A 106 20.28 -0.43 10.95
C ASP A 106 18.79 -0.09 10.81
N SER A 107 18.24 0.76 11.70
CA SER A 107 16.87 1.24 11.59
C SER A 107 16.63 2.03 10.29
N PHE A 108 17.59 2.86 9.88
CA PHE A 108 17.53 3.56 8.60
C PHE A 108 17.48 2.57 7.43
N HIS A 109 18.43 1.64 7.36
CA HIS A 109 18.48 0.67 6.27
C HIS A 109 17.23 -0.23 6.25
N GLN A 110 16.75 -0.69 7.39
CA GLN A 110 15.56 -1.52 7.47
C GLN A 110 14.33 -0.76 6.91
N GLN A 111 14.10 0.48 7.36
CA GLN A 111 12.95 1.24 6.90
C GLN A 111 13.06 1.60 5.41
N PHE A 112 14.24 2.02 4.93
CA PHE A 112 14.41 2.35 3.51
C PHE A 112 14.38 1.13 2.60
N ASN A 113 14.95 0.00 3.02
CA ASN A 113 14.92 -1.23 2.22
C ASN A 113 13.48 -1.73 2.04
N ILE A 114 12.65 -1.68 3.09
CA ILE A 114 11.27 -2.15 2.98
C ILE A 114 10.38 -1.09 2.31
N ASN A 115 10.41 0.16 2.79
CA ASN A 115 9.45 1.18 2.37
C ASN A 115 9.76 1.77 0.98
N VAL A 116 11.04 1.80 0.58
CA VAL A 116 11.49 2.46 -0.66
C VAL A 116 12.00 1.44 -1.66
N LEU A 117 13.08 0.71 -1.34
CA LEU A 117 13.68 -0.26 -2.26
C LEU A 117 12.65 -1.34 -2.66
N GLY A 118 11.92 -1.90 -1.69
CA GLY A 118 10.91 -2.92 -1.96
C GLY A 118 9.82 -2.43 -2.94
N SER A 119 9.39 -1.18 -2.80
CA SER A 119 8.44 -0.58 -3.75
C SER A 119 9.05 -0.42 -5.14
N LEU A 120 10.32 -0.01 -5.25
CA LEU A 120 11.01 0.10 -6.54
C LEU A 120 11.17 -1.25 -7.23
N LEU A 121 11.60 -2.28 -6.50
CA LEU A 121 11.75 -3.64 -7.02
C LEU A 121 10.41 -4.18 -7.55
N ALA A 122 9.33 -4.01 -6.78
CA ALA A 122 8.00 -4.42 -7.22
C ALA A 122 7.53 -3.63 -8.46
N ILE A 123 7.81 -2.33 -8.55
CA ILE A 123 7.51 -1.53 -9.74
C ILE A 123 8.29 -2.07 -10.95
N GLN A 124 9.58 -2.34 -10.83
CA GLN A 124 10.41 -2.88 -11.92
C GLN A 124 9.85 -4.20 -12.44
N GLU A 125 9.49 -5.13 -11.57
CA GLU A 125 8.91 -6.42 -11.97
C GLU A 125 7.51 -6.24 -12.57
N SER A 126 6.70 -5.31 -12.04
CA SER A 126 5.37 -5.04 -12.59
C SER A 126 5.42 -4.62 -14.07
N LEU A 127 6.41 -3.82 -14.45
CA LEU A 127 6.57 -3.36 -15.83
C LEU A 127 6.85 -4.49 -16.82
N LYS A 128 7.40 -5.62 -16.37
CA LYS A 128 7.66 -6.82 -17.18
C LYS A 128 6.41 -7.71 -17.33
N LEU A 129 5.43 -7.56 -16.42
CA LEU A 129 4.25 -8.42 -16.36
C LEU A 129 2.95 -7.70 -16.76
N PHE A 130 2.93 -6.37 -16.74
CA PHE A 130 1.76 -5.61 -17.15
C PHE A 130 1.30 -5.97 -18.56
N GLY A 131 0.02 -6.29 -18.70
CA GLY A 131 -0.66 -6.45 -19.99
C GLY A 131 -0.81 -5.13 -20.75
N ASP A 132 -1.54 -5.13 -21.86
CA ASP A 132 -1.72 -3.95 -22.72
C ASP A 132 -2.80 -2.98 -22.22
N LYS A 133 -3.62 -3.38 -21.24
CA LYS A 133 -4.80 -2.64 -20.80
C LYS A 133 -4.64 -2.13 -19.36
N GLY A 134 -4.65 -0.80 -19.19
CA GLY A 134 -4.98 -0.14 -17.94
C GLY A 134 -4.05 -0.46 -16.76
N ARG A 135 -2.79 -0.17 -16.89
CA ARG A 135 -1.74 -0.42 -15.89
C ARG A 135 -1.82 0.61 -14.78
N ASN A 136 -1.86 0.15 -13.54
CA ASN A 136 -2.01 1.02 -12.39
C ASN A 136 -1.08 0.64 -11.24
N ILE A 137 -0.38 1.62 -10.68
CA ILE A 137 0.46 1.48 -9.51
C ILE A 137 -0.06 2.41 -8.41
N ILE A 138 -0.30 1.86 -7.23
CA ILE A 138 -0.73 2.62 -6.06
C ILE A 138 0.30 2.40 -4.95
N ASN A 139 0.96 3.47 -4.53
CA ASN A 139 1.90 3.45 -3.42
C ASN A 139 1.17 3.89 -2.14
N ILE A 140 1.18 3.05 -1.11
CA ILE A 140 0.68 3.44 0.21
C ILE A 140 1.80 4.17 0.95
N SER A 141 1.74 5.49 0.85
CA SER A 141 2.64 6.39 1.54
C SER A 141 2.15 6.67 2.97
N SER A 142 2.18 7.90 3.42
CA SER A 142 1.69 8.35 4.74
C SER A 142 1.48 9.85 4.74
N GLY A 143 0.57 10.34 5.56
CA GLY A 143 0.50 11.77 5.88
C GLY A 143 1.79 12.32 6.48
N ALA A 144 2.62 11.48 7.10
CA ALA A 144 3.92 11.83 7.62
C ALA A 144 4.94 12.23 6.52
N SER A 145 4.71 11.90 5.26
CA SER A 145 5.53 12.38 4.13
C SER A 145 5.30 13.86 3.84
N LYS A 146 4.09 14.36 4.12
CA LYS A 146 3.68 15.76 3.89
C LYS A 146 3.87 16.61 5.15
N THR A 147 3.55 16.02 6.30
CA THR A 147 3.67 16.67 7.61
C THR A 147 4.47 15.76 8.55
N PRO A 148 5.82 15.83 8.49
CA PRO A 148 6.69 14.98 9.32
C PRO A 148 6.39 15.13 10.81
N VAL A 149 6.46 14.01 11.52
CA VAL A 149 6.15 13.97 12.96
C VAL A 149 7.43 13.89 13.79
N PRO A 150 7.46 14.46 15.00
CA PRO A 150 8.58 14.28 15.92
C PRO A 150 8.91 12.81 16.13
N THR A 151 10.16 12.47 16.32
CA THR A 151 10.71 11.10 16.46
C THR A 151 10.54 10.20 15.23
N GLY A 152 9.85 10.65 14.18
CA GLY A 152 9.59 9.89 12.95
C GLY A 152 10.44 10.31 11.76
N SER A 153 11.66 10.85 11.97
CA SER A 153 12.48 11.43 10.90
C SER A 153 12.80 10.43 9.78
N ILE A 154 13.24 9.22 10.11
CA ILE A 154 13.56 8.17 9.12
C ILE A 154 12.29 7.71 8.40
N TYR A 155 11.22 7.44 9.15
CA TYR A 155 9.95 7.01 8.57
C TYR A 155 9.39 8.07 7.61
N SER A 156 9.29 9.31 8.07
CA SER A 156 8.77 10.42 7.25
C SER A 156 9.60 10.62 5.98
N ALA A 157 10.95 10.54 6.09
CA ALA A 157 11.85 10.62 4.96
C ALA A 157 11.63 9.47 3.96
N SER A 158 11.46 8.23 4.45
CA SER A 158 11.18 7.07 3.58
C SER A 158 9.87 7.22 2.80
N LYS A 159 8.82 7.75 3.44
CA LYS A 159 7.53 8.00 2.78
C LYS A 159 7.58 9.20 1.84
N ALA A 160 8.34 10.24 2.17
CA ALA A 160 8.59 11.35 1.25
C ALA A 160 9.40 10.92 0.02
N ALA A 161 10.37 10.02 0.18
CA ALA A 161 11.09 9.41 -0.94
C ALA A 161 10.14 8.64 -1.87
N LEU A 162 9.21 7.85 -1.32
CA LEU A 162 8.21 7.12 -2.11
C LEU A 162 7.28 8.07 -2.89
N ASP A 163 6.91 9.20 -2.30
CA ASP A 163 6.12 10.25 -2.98
C ASP A 163 6.91 10.91 -4.12
N ALA A 164 8.20 11.19 -3.92
CA ALA A 164 9.06 11.72 -4.96
C ALA A 164 9.21 10.74 -6.13
N ILE A 165 9.39 9.45 -5.84
CA ILE A 165 9.41 8.35 -6.82
C ILE A 165 8.10 8.32 -7.61
N THR A 166 6.95 8.42 -6.95
CA THR A 166 5.64 8.46 -7.59
C THR A 166 5.55 9.58 -8.62
N ILE A 167 5.94 10.80 -8.26
CA ILE A 167 5.92 11.96 -9.15
C ILE A 167 6.91 11.79 -10.31
N SER A 168 8.11 11.30 -10.06
CA SER A 168 9.13 11.07 -11.08
C SER A 168 8.68 10.06 -12.11
N LEU A 169 8.23 8.88 -11.63
CA LEU A 169 7.80 7.78 -12.51
C LEU A 169 6.51 8.10 -13.26
N SER A 170 5.62 8.94 -12.74
CA SER A 170 4.43 9.38 -13.48
C SER A 170 4.79 10.08 -14.80
N LYS A 171 5.91 10.83 -14.79
CA LYS A 171 6.44 11.52 -15.97
C LYS A 171 7.23 10.57 -16.88
N GLU A 172 8.03 9.67 -16.29
CA GLU A 172 8.79 8.66 -17.02
C GLU A 172 7.88 7.66 -17.75
N PHE A 173 6.70 7.37 -17.22
CA PHE A 173 5.73 6.48 -17.83
C PHE A 173 4.85 7.15 -18.90
N SER A 174 5.16 8.40 -19.28
CA SER A 174 4.48 9.09 -20.37
C SER A 174 4.49 8.25 -21.66
N GLY A 175 3.34 8.09 -22.28
CA GLY A 175 3.18 7.25 -23.49
C GLY A 175 3.14 5.74 -23.24
N ARG A 176 3.36 5.25 -22.00
CA ARG A 176 3.35 3.82 -21.67
C ARG A 176 1.99 3.34 -21.14
N ASN A 177 1.00 4.21 -21.05
CA ASN A 177 -0.32 3.92 -20.48
C ASN A 177 -0.24 3.32 -19.06
N VAL A 178 0.67 3.83 -18.21
CA VAL A 178 0.84 3.45 -16.81
C VAL A 178 0.51 4.65 -15.95
N ARG A 179 -0.43 4.51 -15.03
CA ARG A 179 -0.72 5.51 -14.00
C ARG A 179 -0.06 5.10 -12.69
N ILE A 180 0.49 6.04 -11.96
CA ILE A 180 1.08 5.82 -10.64
C ILE A 180 0.68 6.95 -9.70
N ASN A 181 0.15 6.61 -8.52
CA ASN A 181 -0.30 7.57 -7.52
C ASN A 181 0.07 7.09 -6.11
N SER A 182 0.19 8.04 -5.18
CA SER A 182 0.36 7.77 -3.75
C SER A 182 -0.95 8.01 -2.99
N LEU A 183 -1.32 7.09 -2.10
CA LEU A 183 -2.28 7.34 -1.03
C LEU A 183 -1.54 7.67 0.25
N LEU A 184 -1.97 8.74 0.92
CA LEU A 184 -1.40 9.21 2.18
C LEU A 184 -2.42 9.02 3.32
N PRO A 185 -2.46 7.82 3.94
CA PRO A 185 -3.32 7.59 5.09
C PRO A 185 -2.94 8.49 6.26
N GLY A 186 -3.95 8.91 7.02
CA GLY A 186 -3.78 9.48 8.36
C GLY A 186 -3.58 8.39 9.41
N ALA A 187 -4.04 8.64 10.63
CA ALA A 187 -4.08 7.64 11.68
C ALA A 187 -5.19 6.61 11.39
N ILE A 188 -4.80 5.40 11.01
CA ILE A 188 -5.71 4.30 10.68
C ILE A 188 -5.65 3.25 11.78
N GLU A 189 -6.80 2.78 12.23
CA GLU A 189 -6.91 1.69 13.19
C GLU A 189 -6.61 0.36 12.50
N THR A 190 -5.54 -0.30 12.93
CA THR A 190 -5.05 -1.57 12.38
C THR A 190 -4.48 -2.42 13.50
N GLU A 191 -4.25 -3.71 13.25
CA GLU A 191 -3.54 -4.57 14.20
C GLU A 191 -2.17 -3.98 14.59
N GLY A 192 -1.49 -3.31 13.65
CA GLY A 192 -0.20 -2.65 13.90
C GLY A 192 -0.33 -1.47 14.86
N THR A 193 -1.38 -0.65 14.74
CA THR A 193 -1.60 0.50 15.64
C THR A 193 -2.14 0.08 17.02
N HIS A 194 -2.77 -1.09 17.11
CA HIS A 194 -3.07 -1.71 18.40
C HIS A 194 -1.81 -2.24 19.08
N SER A 195 -0.98 -3.01 18.36
CA SER A 195 0.21 -3.65 18.94
C SER A 195 1.30 -2.68 19.38
N ASN A 196 1.40 -1.49 18.76
CA ASN A 196 2.33 -0.44 19.18
C ASN A 196 1.78 0.51 20.25
N GLY A 197 0.56 0.25 20.76
CA GLY A 197 -0.05 1.01 21.84
C GLY A 197 -0.60 2.40 21.44
N PHE A 198 -0.72 2.68 20.14
CA PHE A 198 -1.32 3.94 19.69
C PHE A 198 -2.82 3.98 20.01
N ILE A 199 -3.55 2.91 19.71
CA ILE A 199 -5.00 2.84 19.98
C ILE A 199 -5.24 2.77 21.49
N GLY A 200 -6.10 3.66 21.99
CA GLY A 200 -6.39 3.84 23.41
C GLY A 200 -5.44 4.78 24.16
N SER A 201 -4.45 5.38 23.48
CA SER A 201 -3.50 6.31 24.09
C SER A 201 -4.00 7.76 24.12
N ASP A 202 -3.45 8.57 25.04
CA ASP A 202 -3.65 10.03 25.03
C ASP A 202 -3.21 10.67 23.72
N PHE A 203 -2.24 10.06 23.04
CA PHE A 203 -1.78 10.55 21.75
C PHE A 203 -2.84 10.34 20.66
N GLN A 204 -3.52 9.19 20.66
CA GLN A 204 -4.68 8.97 19.78
C GLN A 204 -5.77 10.02 20.04
N ALA A 205 -6.10 10.28 21.30
CA ALA A 205 -7.11 11.27 21.66
C ALA A 205 -6.77 12.67 21.09
N LYS A 206 -5.50 13.08 21.18
CA LYS A 206 -5.02 14.34 20.58
C LYS A 206 -5.13 14.33 19.06
N VAL A 207 -4.77 13.22 18.40
CA VAL A 207 -4.89 13.07 16.94
C VAL A 207 -6.36 13.18 16.52
N VAL A 208 -7.26 12.50 17.19
CA VAL A 208 -8.71 12.55 16.92
C VAL A 208 -9.26 13.97 17.11
N ALA A 209 -8.88 14.66 18.20
CA ALA A 209 -9.31 16.03 18.46
C ALA A 209 -8.87 17.04 17.38
N ASN A 210 -7.74 16.75 16.69
CA ASN A 210 -7.23 17.57 15.59
C ASN A 210 -7.65 17.03 14.21
N THR A 211 -8.41 15.96 14.13
CA THR A 211 -8.94 15.41 12.89
C THR A 211 -10.31 16.00 12.60
N PRO A 212 -10.53 16.79 11.53
CA PRO A 212 -11.82 17.39 11.23
C PRO A 212 -13.02 16.43 11.22
N LEU A 213 -12.81 15.18 10.76
CA LEU A 213 -13.86 14.15 10.78
C LEU A 213 -14.02 13.46 12.15
N GLY A 214 -13.29 13.86 13.20
CA GLY A 214 -13.50 13.52 14.59
C GLY A 214 -13.27 12.05 14.96
N ARG A 215 -12.54 11.28 14.14
CA ARG A 215 -12.25 9.87 14.39
C ARG A 215 -10.92 9.41 13.80
N THR A 216 -10.42 8.29 14.30
CA THR A 216 -9.40 7.49 13.59
C THR A 216 -10.02 6.92 12.30
N GLY A 217 -9.26 6.85 11.22
CA GLY A 217 -9.69 6.19 9.99
C GLY A 217 -9.72 4.67 10.17
N GLN A 218 -10.49 4.00 9.32
CA GLN A 218 -10.52 2.55 9.22
C GLN A 218 -9.81 2.09 7.93
N PRO A 219 -9.30 0.85 7.85
CA PRO A 219 -8.69 0.33 6.63
C PRO A 219 -9.58 0.48 5.39
N GLU A 220 -10.90 0.38 5.54
CA GLU A 220 -11.89 0.54 4.48
C GLU A 220 -11.94 1.97 3.91
N ASP A 221 -11.61 2.99 4.72
CA ASP A 221 -11.54 4.37 4.23
C ASP A 221 -10.46 4.50 3.16
N VAL A 222 -9.33 3.79 3.32
CA VAL A 222 -8.22 3.76 2.36
C VAL A 222 -8.55 2.84 1.18
N ALA A 223 -9.12 1.65 1.45
CA ALA A 223 -9.44 0.66 0.43
C ALA A 223 -10.41 1.19 -0.63
N LYS A 224 -11.42 1.96 -0.23
CA LYS A 224 -12.39 2.58 -1.16
C LYS A 224 -11.72 3.55 -2.13
N VAL A 225 -10.75 4.34 -1.66
CA VAL A 225 -9.98 5.26 -2.51
C VAL A 225 -9.02 4.47 -3.40
N ALA A 226 -8.43 3.38 -2.91
CA ALA A 226 -7.60 2.49 -3.72
C ALA A 226 -8.42 1.84 -4.87
N VAL A 227 -9.67 1.40 -4.63
CA VAL A 227 -10.59 0.92 -5.69
C VAL A 227 -10.82 2.01 -6.74
N PHE A 228 -11.11 3.25 -6.33
CA PHE A 228 -11.28 4.36 -7.26
C PHE A 228 -10.03 4.58 -8.11
N LEU A 229 -8.84 4.62 -7.50
CA LEU A 229 -7.59 4.82 -8.22
C LEU A 229 -7.25 3.65 -9.16
N ALA A 230 -7.61 2.43 -8.78
CA ALA A 230 -7.39 1.24 -9.59
C ALA A 230 -8.34 1.14 -10.79
N SER A 231 -9.48 1.83 -10.73
CA SER A 231 -10.53 1.79 -11.76
C SER A 231 -10.31 2.81 -12.89
N ASP A 232 -11.11 2.69 -13.94
CA ASP A 232 -11.14 3.63 -15.06
C ASP A 232 -11.72 5.00 -14.67
N ASP A 233 -12.44 5.09 -13.54
CA ASP A 233 -12.99 6.36 -13.01
C ASP A 233 -11.87 7.38 -12.70
N SER A 234 -10.65 6.93 -12.47
CA SER A 234 -9.47 7.77 -12.22
C SER A 234 -8.54 7.93 -13.44
N GLY A 235 -9.05 7.72 -14.65
CA GLY A 235 -8.26 7.67 -15.89
C GLY A 235 -7.43 8.92 -16.20
N TRP A 236 -7.75 10.07 -15.58
CA TRP A 236 -7.00 11.34 -15.74
C TRP A 236 -6.20 11.72 -14.49
N ILE A 237 -5.89 10.75 -13.60
CA ILE A 237 -5.17 10.96 -12.35
C ILE A 237 -3.87 10.14 -12.37
N THR A 238 -2.71 10.82 -12.40
CA THR A 238 -1.39 10.21 -12.26
C THR A 238 -0.40 11.21 -11.65
N GLY A 239 0.56 10.72 -10.87
CA GLY A 239 1.55 11.54 -10.17
C GLY A 239 1.02 12.23 -8.93
N GLU A 240 -0.20 11.91 -8.49
CA GLU A 240 -0.87 12.58 -7.39
C GLU A 240 -0.56 11.94 -6.03
N LYS A 241 -0.61 12.80 -5.00
CA LYS A 241 -0.49 12.44 -3.59
C LYS A 241 -1.82 12.72 -2.90
N ILE A 242 -2.65 11.69 -2.76
CA ILE A 242 -4.04 11.82 -2.27
C ILE A 242 -4.08 11.51 -0.78
N SER A 243 -4.39 12.52 0.03
CA SER A 243 -4.56 12.34 1.48
C SER A 243 -5.89 11.66 1.80
N VAL A 244 -5.82 10.58 2.59
CA VAL A 244 -6.97 9.86 3.15
C VAL A 244 -6.84 9.90 4.67
N SER A 245 -7.11 11.07 5.26
CA SER A 245 -6.65 11.41 6.60
C SER A 245 -7.71 12.05 7.50
N GLY A 246 -8.96 12.06 7.07
CA GLY A 246 -10.04 12.75 7.80
C GLY A 246 -9.84 14.27 7.91
N GLY A 247 -8.91 14.84 7.12
CA GLY A 247 -8.62 16.28 7.07
C GLY A 247 -7.43 16.71 7.94
N ILE A 248 -6.80 15.84 8.74
CA ILE A 248 -5.71 16.22 9.65
C ILE A 248 -4.46 16.79 8.93
N PHE A 249 -4.25 16.45 7.66
CA PHE A 249 -3.17 16.96 6.81
C PHE A 249 -3.66 17.93 5.72
N GLY A 250 -4.86 18.45 5.85
CA GLY A 250 -5.51 19.31 4.86
C GLY A 250 -5.15 20.79 4.91
N LEU A 251 -4.29 21.21 5.84
CA LEU A 251 -3.85 22.60 6.01
C LEU A 251 -2.42 22.80 5.53
#